data_f37e05138120379ba1f76c6fb50963ea
#
_entry.id   f37e05138120379ba1f76c6fb50963ea
#
_cell.length_a   1.000
_cell.length_b   1.000
_cell.length_c   1.000
_cell.angle_alpha   90.00
_cell.angle_beta   90.00
_cell.angle_gamma   90.00
#
_symmetry.space_group_name_H-M   'P 1'
#
loop_
_entity.id
_entity.type
_entity.pdbx_description
1 polymer ?
#
loop_
_entity_poly.entity_id
_entity_poly.type
_entity_poly.pdbx_seq_one_letter_code
_entity_poly.pdbx_strand_id
1 'polypeptide(L)'
;LRPAFSARYQRGTDVLQEPVATAAAECRRAQVSGDGSRFAAATIAPMSTSIRYADFTASIAAALQYISYYHPADYIRHLARAYELEQGPAAKDAIAQILTNSKMCAEGRRPICQDTGIVNVFLKIGMDVRWEGFPAGVEDAVNDGVRKGYLDPDNTLRASIVADPHFDRKNTKDNTPAVVHMTVVPGHTVEVTVAAKGGGSENKSKFVMMNPSDSLVDWVLKTVPTMGAGWCPPGMLGIGIGGTAEHAMLLAKQSLMEDIDMLELKARGPETKTEALRIELYDKINALGIGAQGLGGLSTVLDVKIAMAPTHAASKPVAMIPNCAATRHAHFVLDGSGPAYLEPPSLDLWPDVQWAPDYNRSKKVDLDALTKAEVASWHPGDTLLLSGRMLTGRDAAHKRIQDMLARGEKLPVDFADRVIYYVGPVDPVRDEVMGPAGPTTATRMDKFTEMMLAETGLIAMVGKAERGPVAIEAIRKHKSAYLMAVGGAAYLVSKAIKEAKVLGFADLGMEAIYEFTVKDMPVTVAVDANGTSVHETGPAEWKARIARIPVVAA
;
A
#
# COMPACT_ATOMS: atom_id res chain seq x y z
N LEU A 1 -20.87 63.91 5.39
CA LEU A 1 -21.32 64.04 4.00
C LEU A 1 -21.38 62.67 3.34
N ARG A 2 -22.59 62.07 3.32
CA ARG A 2 -22.93 60.95 2.43
C ARG A 2 -23.20 61.45 1.04
N PRO A 3 -23.06 60.62 0.01
CA PRO A 3 -24.32 60.19 -0.63
C PRO A 3 -24.39 58.67 -0.85
N ALA A 4 -25.66 58.24 -0.89
CA ALA A 4 -26.15 56.90 -1.12
C ALA A 4 -25.98 56.48 -2.62
N PHE A 5 -25.63 55.21 -2.83
CA PHE A 5 -25.86 54.54 -4.10
C PHE A 5 -26.75 53.31 -3.88
N SER A 6 -27.99 53.42 -4.38
CA SER A 6 -28.88 52.29 -4.55
C SER A 6 -28.53 51.59 -5.87
N ALA A 7 -28.16 50.34 -5.83
CA ALA A 7 -28.15 49.49 -7.02
C ALA A 7 -29.16 48.36 -6.86
N ARG A 8 -30.09 48.30 -7.80
CA ARG A 8 -31.15 47.29 -7.91
C ARG A 8 -30.54 45.92 -8.23
N TYR A 9 -30.90 44.95 -7.43
CA TYR A 9 -30.64 43.55 -7.73
C TYR A 9 -31.70 43.05 -8.74
N GLN A 10 -31.33 42.81 -9.98
CA GLN A 10 -32.11 42.02 -10.91
C GLN A 10 -31.85 40.54 -10.65
N ARG A 11 -32.93 39.81 -10.40
CA ARG A 11 -32.92 38.34 -10.30
C ARG A 11 -32.75 37.77 -11.70
N GLY A 12 -31.67 37.08 -11.94
CA GLY A 12 -31.51 36.12 -13.01
C GLY A 12 -31.66 34.72 -12.45
N THR A 13 -32.81 34.14 -12.57
CA THR A 13 -33.06 32.71 -12.36
C THR A 13 -32.82 32.01 -13.68
N ASP A 14 -31.76 31.21 -13.76
CA ASP A 14 -31.66 30.08 -14.67
C ASP A 14 -30.53 29.18 -14.18
N VAL A 15 -30.89 28.22 -13.32
CA VAL A 15 -30.10 27.02 -13.07
C VAL A 15 -30.98 25.86 -13.47
N LEU A 16 -30.57 25.20 -14.53
CA LEU A 16 -31.20 24.01 -15.08
C LEU A 16 -31.25 22.90 -14.01
N GLN A 17 -32.45 22.63 -13.52
CA GLN A 17 -32.79 21.39 -12.83
C GLN A 17 -33.21 20.38 -13.91
N GLU A 18 -32.44 19.33 -14.09
CA GLU A 18 -32.93 18.13 -14.76
C GLU A 18 -33.91 17.37 -13.86
N PRO A 19 -35.00 16.79 -14.43
CA PRO A 19 -36.11 16.32 -13.64
C PRO A 19 -35.95 14.87 -13.19
N VAL A 20 -35.86 14.67 -11.88
CA VAL A 20 -36.26 13.41 -11.26
C VAL A 20 -37.79 13.45 -11.11
N ALA A 21 -38.52 13.08 -12.14
CA ALA A 21 -39.97 12.88 -12.03
C ALA A 21 -40.47 12.01 -13.18
N THR A 22 -40.57 10.70 -12.95
CA THR A 22 -41.56 9.85 -13.65
C THR A 22 -41.87 8.57 -12.88
N ALA A 23 -42.41 8.68 -11.69
CA ALA A 23 -43.08 7.56 -11.02
C ALA A 23 -44.28 7.98 -10.16
N ALA A 24 -44.61 9.27 -10.07
CA ALA A 24 -45.68 9.76 -9.21
C ALA A 24 -46.91 10.31 -9.98
N ALA A 25 -46.92 10.27 -11.32
CA ALA A 25 -47.98 10.91 -12.13
C ALA A 25 -49.04 9.93 -12.66
N GLU A 26 -48.91 8.64 -12.55
CA GLU A 26 -49.92 7.67 -13.04
C GLU A 26 -50.95 7.21 -12.00
N CYS A 27 -50.85 7.62 -10.74
CA CYS A 27 -51.77 7.19 -9.69
C CYS A 27 -52.94 8.14 -9.40
N ARG A 28 -53.25 9.14 -10.23
CA ARG A 28 -54.34 10.14 -10.00
C ARG A 28 -55.42 10.20 -11.04
N ARG A 29 -55.68 9.15 -11.81
CA ARG A 29 -56.83 9.12 -12.76
C ARG A 29 -57.64 7.84 -12.71
N ALA A 30 -57.91 7.32 -11.53
CA ALA A 30 -58.89 6.25 -11.35
C ALA A 30 -59.69 6.46 -10.06
N GLN A 31 -60.41 7.54 -10.01
CA GLN A 31 -61.55 7.65 -9.07
C GLN A 31 -62.76 8.12 -9.87
N VAL A 32 -63.64 7.20 -10.17
CA VAL A 32 -65.08 7.22 -10.02
C VAL A 32 -65.65 5.96 -10.69
N SER A 33 -65.89 4.92 -9.95
CA SER A 33 -67.06 4.03 -10.06
C SER A 33 -67.07 3.17 -8.81
N GLY A 34 -68.14 3.29 -8.04
CA GLY A 34 -68.30 2.61 -6.79
C GLY A 34 -68.53 1.10 -6.97
N ASP A 35 -67.76 0.34 -6.23
CA ASP A 35 -68.23 -0.95 -5.69
C ASP A 35 -67.40 -1.20 -4.43
N GLY A 36 -68.13 -1.47 -3.32
CA GLY A 36 -67.58 -1.56 -2.00
C GLY A 36 -66.92 -2.91 -1.70
N SER A 37 -65.82 -3.24 -2.38
CA SER A 37 -64.95 -4.29 -1.95
C SER A 37 -63.76 -3.70 -1.19
N ARG A 38 -63.60 -4.06 0.09
CA ARG A 38 -62.50 -3.69 0.94
C ARG A 38 -61.19 -4.25 0.34
N PHE A 39 -60.50 -3.42 -0.43
CA PHE A 39 -59.10 -3.68 -0.71
C PHE A 39 -58.35 -3.52 0.62
N ALA A 40 -57.99 -4.64 1.27
CA ALA A 40 -56.97 -4.66 2.27
C ALA A 40 -55.72 -4.12 1.59
N ALA A 41 -55.27 -2.92 1.99
CA ALA A 41 -53.94 -2.45 1.64
C ALA A 41 -52.97 -3.51 2.16
N ALA A 42 -52.40 -4.29 1.25
CA ALA A 42 -51.27 -5.13 1.61
C ALA A 42 -50.19 -4.18 2.09
N THR A 43 -50.04 -4.04 3.38
CA THR A 43 -48.90 -3.40 4.02
C THR A 43 -47.70 -4.26 3.61
N ILE A 44 -46.98 -3.88 2.55
CA ILE A 44 -45.68 -4.46 2.29
C ILE A 44 -44.88 -4.10 3.53
N ALA A 45 -44.69 -5.07 4.41
CA ALA A 45 -43.80 -4.93 5.55
C ALA A 45 -42.45 -4.49 4.99
N PRO A 46 -41.82 -3.45 5.52
CA PRO A 46 -40.47 -3.07 5.07
C PRO A 46 -39.60 -4.32 5.15
N MET A 47 -38.94 -4.68 4.03
CA MET A 47 -38.05 -5.84 3.98
C MET A 47 -36.84 -5.50 4.84
N SER A 48 -36.88 -5.85 6.12
CA SER A 48 -35.73 -5.74 7.02
C SER A 48 -34.86 -6.99 6.85
N THR A 49 -33.57 -6.77 6.67
CA THR A 49 -32.59 -7.85 6.56
C THR A 49 -31.88 -8.05 7.91
N SER A 50 -31.81 -9.31 8.35
CA SER A 50 -31.08 -9.70 9.55
C SER A 50 -29.66 -10.13 9.19
N ILE A 51 -28.67 -9.44 9.71
CA ILE A 51 -27.26 -9.80 9.57
C ILE A 51 -26.81 -10.51 10.83
N ARG A 52 -26.45 -11.78 10.70
CA ARG A 52 -25.99 -12.60 11.84
C ARG A 52 -24.54 -12.30 12.17
N TYR A 53 -24.23 -12.23 13.46
CA TYR A 53 -22.86 -12.02 13.96
C TYR A 53 -21.86 -13.03 13.37
N ALA A 54 -22.23 -14.31 13.29
CA ALA A 54 -21.36 -15.36 12.78
C ALA A 54 -21.01 -15.15 11.29
N ASP A 55 -21.99 -14.73 10.47
CA ASP A 55 -21.78 -14.46 9.05
C ASP A 55 -20.92 -13.21 8.83
N PHE A 56 -21.19 -12.17 9.61
CA PHE A 56 -20.44 -10.93 9.55
C PHE A 56 -18.96 -11.15 9.89
N THR A 57 -18.67 -11.79 11.03
CA THR A 57 -17.29 -12.06 11.47
C THR A 57 -16.57 -13.02 10.54
N ALA A 58 -17.26 -14.05 10.02
CA ALA A 58 -16.69 -14.97 9.04
C ALA A 58 -16.33 -14.26 7.73
N SER A 59 -17.20 -13.35 7.25
CA SER A 59 -16.97 -12.57 6.03
C SER A 59 -15.75 -11.64 6.16
N ILE A 60 -15.60 -10.95 7.29
CA ILE A 60 -14.42 -10.11 7.55
C ILE A 60 -13.13 -10.96 7.57
N ALA A 61 -13.15 -12.11 8.26
CA ALA A 61 -12.00 -13.00 8.33
C ALA A 61 -11.61 -13.56 6.95
N ALA A 62 -12.61 -14.02 6.18
CA ALA A 62 -12.41 -14.53 4.82
C ALA A 62 -11.86 -13.44 3.88
N ALA A 63 -12.38 -12.20 3.97
CA ALA A 63 -11.91 -11.08 3.18
C ALA A 63 -10.45 -10.74 3.49
N LEU A 64 -10.03 -10.75 4.76
CA LEU A 64 -8.65 -10.48 5.16
C LEU A 64 -7.70 -11.57 4.66
N GLN A 65 -8.10 -12.82 4.70
CA GLN A 65 -7.35 -13.91 4.11
C GLN A 65 -7.25 -13.74 2.58
N TYR A 66 -8.37 -13.51 1.91
CA TYR A 66 -8.44 -13.30 0.47
C TYR A 66 -7.48 -12.19 -0.01
N ILE A 67 -7.59 -10.99 0.56
CA ILE A 67 -6.75 -9.85 0.16
C ILE A 67 -5.28 -10.01 0.56
N SER A 68 -4.96 -10.93 1.46
CA SER A 68 -3.57 -11.16 1.84
C SER A 68 -2.74 -11.79 0.72
N TYR A 69 -3.37 -12.60 -0.16
CA TYR A 69 -2.69 -13.33 -1.24
C TYR A 69 -3.25 -13.08 -2.64
N TYR A 70 -4.40 -12.43 -2.79
CA TYR A 70 -4.90 -11.99 -4.10
C TYR A 70 -4.79 -10.47 -4.24
N HIS A 71 -4.14 -10.02 -5.31
CA HIS A 71 -4.31 -8.64 -5.76
C HIS A 71 -5.65 -8.47 -6.45
N PRO A 72 -6.24 -7.25 -6.45
CA PRO A 72 -7.37 -6.94 -7.30
C PRO A 72 -7.04 -7.17 -8.80
N ALA A 73 -8.00 -7.65 -9.56
CA ALA A 73 -7.79 -8.00 -10.97
C ALA A 73 -7.40 -6.80 -11.85
N ASP A 74 -7.97 -5.64 -11.57
CA ASP A 74 -7.65 -4.36 -12.21
C ASP A 74 -6.18 -3.96 -11.95
N TYR A 75 -5.69 -4.13 -10.73
CA TYR A 75 -4.29 -3.88 -10.38
C TYR A 75 -3.35 -4.77 -11.22
N ILE A 76 -3.65 -6.07 -11.34
CA ILE A 76 -2.83 -7.01 -12.11
C ILE A 76 -2.75 -6.56 -13.57
N ARG A 77 -3.88 -6.18 -14.19
CA ARG A 77 -3.93 -5.70 -15.58
C ARG A 77 -3.08 -4.45 -15.80
N HIS A 78 -3.23 -3.46 -14.90
CA HIS A 78 -2.47 -2.21 -15.01
C HIS A 78 -0.97 -2.41 -14.75
N LEU A 79 -0.61 -3.30 -13.82
CA LEU A 79 0.79 -3.64 -13.57
C LEU A 79 1.41 -4.43 -14.74
N ALA A 80 0.66 -5.34 -15.35
CA ALA A 80 1.07 -6.06 -16.57
C ALA A 80 1.34 -5.07 -17.72
N ARG A 81 0.44 -4.10 -17.92
CA ARG A 81 0.64 -3.05 -18.91
C ARG A 81 1.85 -2.18 -18.62
N ALA A 82 2.07 -1.83 -17.35
CA ALA A 82 3.26 -1.10 -16.93
C ALA A 82 4.55 -1.89 -17.24
N TYR A 83 4.56 -3.22 -17.02
CA TYR A 83 5.68 -4.08 -17.38
C TYR A 83 5.98 -4.09 -18.88
N GLU A 84 4.94 -4.16 -19.72
CA GLU A 84 5.10 -4.12 -21.18
C GLU A 84 5.75 -2.82 -21.66
N LEU A 85 5.29 -1.69 -21.12
CA LEU A 85 5.74 -0.36 -21.50
C LEU A 85 7.10 0.02 -20.93
N GLU A 86 7.49 -0.57 -19.79
CA GLU A 86 8.71 -0.17 -19.07
C GLU A 86 9.98 -0.46 -19.88
N GLN A 87 10.82 0.54 -19.98
CA GLN A 87 12.10 0.51 -20.71
C GLN A 87 13.31 0.51 -19.77
N GLY A 88 13.12 0.94 -18.51
CA GLY A 88 14.16 0.94 -17.49
C GLY A 88 14.50 -0.48 -17.03
N PRO A 89 15.73 -0.99 -17.23
CA PRO A 89 16.04 -2.38 -16.88
C PRO A 89 15.78 -2.71 -15.42
N ALA A 90 16.17 -1.83 -14.50
CA ALA A 90 15.98 -2.03 -13.07
C ALA A 90 14.50 -1.92 -12.65
N ALA A 91 13.77 -0.95 -13.20
CA ALA A 91 12.33 -0.80 -12.96
C ALA A 91 11.55 -1.97 -13.54
N LYS A 92 11.89 -2.42 -14.74
CA LYS A 92 11.26 -3.58 -15.40
C LYS A 92 11.48 -4.86 -14.62
N ASP A 93 12.69 -5.09 -14.12
CA ASP A 93 13.02 -6.22 -13.26
C ASP A 93 12.21 -6.20 -11.96
N ALA A 94 12.09 -5.02 -11.33
CA ALA A 94 11.27 -4.86 -10.13
C ALA A 94 9.79 -5.16 -10.38
N ILE A 95 9.21 -4.71 -11.50
CA ILE A 95 7.82 -5.03 -11.87
C ILE A 95 7.66 -6.53 -12.13
N ALA A 96 8.63 -7.17 -12.80
CA ALA A 96 8.61 -8.62 -13.03
C ALA A 96 8.62 -9.41 -11.71
N GLN A 97 9.43 -8.99 -10.73
CA GLN A 97 9.44 -9.59 -9.40
C GLN A 97 8.09 -9.44 -8.69
N ILE A 98 7.43 -8.29 -8.80
CA ILE A 98 6.12 -8.04 -8.18
C ILE A 98 5.04 -8.90 -8.84
N LEU A 99 4.99 -8.99 -10.18
CA LEU A 99 4.04 -9.84 -10.92
C LEU A 99 4.23 -11.31 -10.58
N THR A 100 5.47 -11.79 -10.59
CA THR A 100 5.80 -13.18 -10.23
C THR A 100 5.42 -13.48 -8.79
N ASN A 101 5.76 -12.58 -7.85
CA ASN A 101 5.34 -12.71 -6.45
C ASN A 101 3.82 -12.77 -6.30
N SER A 102 3.09 -11.91 -7.03
CA SER A 102 1.63 -11.86 -7.01
C SER A 102 1.03 -13.21 -7.43
N LYS A 103 1.50 -13.80 -8.53
CA LYS A 103 1.06 -15.14 -8.99
C LYS A 103 1.39 -16.23 -7.98
N MET A 104 2.63 -16.26 -7.50
CA MET A 104 3.07 -17.23 -6.48
C MET A 104 2.23 -17.13 -5.18
N CYS A 105 1.85 -15.92 -4.77
CA CYS A 105 1.00 -15.72 -3.59
C CYS A 105 -0.41 -16.24 -3.82
N ALA A 106 -0.98 -16.01 -5.01
CA ALA A 106 -2.30 -16.53 -5.40
C ALA A 106 -2.31 -18.07 -5.41
N GLU A 107 -1.29 -18.71 -5.98
CA GLU A 107 -1.15 -20.16 -6.03
C GLU A 107 -0.88 -20.77 -4.65
N GLY A 108 0.04 -20.18 -3.89
CA GLY A 108 0.48 -20.69 -2.59
C GLY A 108 -0.39 -20.26 -1.41
N ARG A 109 -1.33 -19.34 -1.61
CA ARG A 109 -2.14 -18.69 -0.56
C ARG A 109 -1.27 -18.16 0.58
N ARG A 110 -0.23 -17.36 0.21
CA ARG A 110 0.68 -16.73 1.17
C ARG A 110 0.73 -15.21 0.99
N PRO A 111 0.94 -14.44 2.06
CA PRO A 111 0.88 -12.99 2.00
C PRO A 111 1.79 -12.37 0.94
N ILE A 112 1.22 -11.47 0.14
CA ILE A 112 1.93 -10.69 -0.90
C ILE A 112 3.10 -9.91 -0.30
N CYS A 113 2.93 -9.43 0.92
CA CYS A 113 3.92 -8.64 1.64
C CYS A 113 4.03 -9.12 3.10
N GLN A 114 5.22 -9.04 3.69
CA GLN A 114 5.42 -9.29 5.11
C GLN A 114 4.73 -8.24 6.00
N ASP A 115 4.52 -7.03 5.49
CA ASP A 115 3.69 -6.02 6.14
C ASP A 115 2.23 -6.27 5.78
N THR A 116 1.52 -6.99 6.63
CA THR A 116 0.13 -7.37 6.42
C THR A 116 -0.87 -6.23 6.68
N GLY A 117 -0.37 -5.09 7.16
CA GLY A 117 -1.06 -3.80 7.16
C GLY A 117 -1.91 -3.50 8.38
N ILE A 118 -2.45 -2.28 8.39
CA ILE A 118 -3.51 -1.82 9.30
C ILE A 118 -4.83 -2.09 8.61
N VAL A 119 -5.73 -2.81 9.28
CA VAL A 119 -7.05 -3.10 8.73
C VAL A 119 -7.91 -1.85 8.77
N ASN A 120 -8.49 -1.49 7.62
CA ASN A 120 -9.50 -0.44 7.50
C ASN A 120 -10.77 -1.10 6.97
N VAL A 121 -11.90 -0.83 7.62
CA VAL A 121 -13.21 -1.35 7.22
C VAL A 121 -14.16 -0.18 7.02
N PHE A 122 -14.75 -0.10 5.83
CA PHE A 122 -15.78 0.87 5.52
C PHE A 122 -17.11 0.14 5.38
N LEU A 123 -18.09 0.57 6.16
CA LEU A 123 -19.44 -0.01 6.19
C LEU A 123 -20.46 1.03 5.73
N LYS A 124 -21.24 0.70 4.68
CA LYS A 124 -22.47 1.41 4.38
C LYS A 124 -23.63 0.54 4.86
N ILE A 125 -24.29 0.97 5.91
CA ILE A 125 -25.31 0.21 6.62
C ILE A 125 -26.69 0.71 6.22
N GLY A 126 -27.48 -0.17 5.62
CA GLY A 126 -28.87 0.14 5.28
C GLY A 126 -29.72 0.43 6.53
N MET A 127 -30.60 1.43 6.48
CA MET A 127 -31.45 1.84 7.61
C MET A 127 -32.40 0.74 8.10
N ASP A 128 -32.72 -0.24 7.24
CA ASP A 128 -33.62 -1.37 7.55
C ASP A 128 -32.85 -2.64 7.92
N VAL A 129 -31.53 -2.55 8.20
CA VAL A 129 -30.71 -3.66 8.67
C VAL A 129 -30.94 -3.91 10.15
N ARG A 130 -31.02 -5.19 10.52
CA ARG A 130 -31.05 -5.65 11.91
C ARG A 130 -29.82 -6.50 12.20
N TRP A 131 -29.25 -6.29 13.36
CA TRP A 131 -28.10 -7.03 13.84
C TRP A 131 -28.54 -8.16 14.76
N GLU A 132 -28.19 -9.40 14.42
CA GLU A 132 -28.64 -10.60 15.14
C GLU A 132 -27.46 -11.29 15.83
N GLY A 133 -27.58 -11.50 17.15
CA GLY A 133 -26.59 -12.22 17.94
C GLY A 133 -25.28 -11.47 18.19
N PHE A 134 -25.25 -10.15 17.98
CA PHE A 134 -24.07 -9.33 18.28
C PHE A 134 -23.93 -9.16 19.80
N PRO A 135 -22.83 -9.64 20.41
CA PRO A 135 -22.66 -9.55 21.88
C PRO A 135 -22.30 -8.14 22.35
N ALA A 136 -21.76 -7.32 21.44
CA ALA A 136 -21.35 -5.94 21.66
C ALA A 136 -21.63 -5.10 20.41
N GLY A 137 -20.81 -4.12 20.11
CA GLY A 137 -20.97 -3.25 18.94
C GLY A 137 -20.52 -3.88 17.62
N VAL A 138 -20.83 -3.20 16.51
CA VAL A 138 -20.39 -3.62 15.16
C VAL A 138 -18.85 -3.58 15.04
N GLU A 139 -18.20 -2.61 15.68
CA GLU A 139 -16.73 -2.51 15.69
C GLU A 139 -16.09 -3.70 16.41
N ASP A 140 -16.70 -4.19 17.50
CA ASP A 140 -16.20 -5.38 18.20
C ASP A 140 -16.30 -6.61 17.30
N ALA A 141 -17.41 -6.75 16.56
CA ALA A 141 -17.60 -7.84 15.60
C ALA A 141 -16.59 -7.77 14.44
N VAL A 142 -16.23 -6.55 13.96
CA VAL A 142 -15.13 -6.36 13.00
C VAL A 142 -13.83 -6.86 13.61
N ASN A 143 -13.51 -6.47 14.84
CA ASN A 143 -12.28 -6.89 15.52
C ASN A 143 -12.20 -8.40 15.74
N ASP A 144 -13.33 -9.05 16.03
CA ASP A 144 -13.38 -10.51 16.12
C ASP A 144 -13.11 -11.18 14.77
N GLY A 145 -13.64 -10.63 13.69
CA GLY A 145 -13.29 -11.04 12.32
C GLY A 145 -11.81 -10.84 11.98
N VAL A 146 -11.24 -9.69 12.38
CA VAL A 146 -9.80 -9.41 12.21
C VAL A 146 -8.95 -10.43 12.97
N ARG A 147 -9.25 -10.67 14.24
CA ARG A 147 -8.54 -11.65 15.06
C ARG A 147 -8.58 -13.03 14.44
N LYS A 148 -9.77 -13.47 14.02
CA LYS A 148 -9.96 -14.76 13.35
C LYS A 148 -9.17 -14.86 12.05
N GLY A 149 -9.15 -13.80 11.23
CA GLY A 149 -8.40 -13.77 9.97
C GLY A 149 -6.89 -13.75 10.17
N TYR A 150 -6.38 -12.99 11.15
CA TYR A 150 -4.92 -12.88 11.38
C TYR A 150 -4.33 -14.12 12.07
N LEU A 151 -5.09 -14.82 12.88
CA LEU A 151 -4.65 -16.01 13.61
C LEU A 151 -5.02 -17.33 12.91
N ASP A 152 -5.43 -17.27 11.65
CA ASP A 152 -5.71 -18.47 10.86
C ASP A 152 -4.44 -19.36 10.78
N PRO A 153 -4.50 -20.61 11.25
CA PRO A 153 -3.31 -21.48 11.31
C PRO A 153 -2.78 -21.88 9.93
N ASP A 154 -3.64 -21.92 8.92
CA ASP A 154 -3.24 -22.28 7.54
C ASP A 154 -2.50 -21.15 6.83
N ASN A 155 -2.74 -19.90 7.24
CA ASN A 155 -2.08 -18.71 6.71
C ASN A 155 -2.05 -17.60 7.77
N THR A 156 -1.28 -17.80 8.84
CA THR A 156 -1.10 -16.80 9.89
C THR A 156 -0.51 -15.52 9.33
N LEU A 157 -1.19 -14.39 9.60
CA LEU A 157 -0.76 -13.07 9.17
C LEU A 157 0.04 -12.39 10.30
N ARG A 158 1.03 -11.59 9.91
CA ARG A 158 1.87 -10.89 10.88
C ARG A 158 1.14 -9.70 11.52
N ALA A 159 0.79 -9.79 12.79
CA ALA A 159 0.25 -8.64 13.52
C ALA A 159 1.26 -7.48 13.62
N SER A 160 0.81 -6.28 13.35
CA SER A 160 1.64 -5.06 13.30
C SER A 160 1.11 -3.93 14.17
N ILE A 161 -0.09 -4.07 14.74
CA ILE A 161 -0.70 -3.06 15.60
C ILE A 161 -0.03 -3.04 16.97
N VAL A 162 0.23 -1.84 17.48
CA VAL A 162 0.73 -1.60 18.84
C VAL A 162 -0.34 -0.89 19.65
N ALA A 163 -0.67 -1.44 20.83
CA ALA A 163 -1.73 -0.94 21.68
C ALA A 163 -1.45 0.46 22.20
N ASP A 164 -0.20 0.72 22.51
CA ASP A 164 0.24 1.99 23.09
C ASP A 164 1.26 2.65 22.15
N PRO A 165 0.80 3.53 21.24
CA PRO A 165 1.68 4.04 20.17
C PRO A 165 2.73 5.04 20.67
N HIS A 166 2.55 5.64 21.84
CA HIS A 166 3.44 6.68 22.35
C HIS A 166 4.43 6.18 23.41
N PHE A 167 4.02 5.27 24.26
CA PHE A 167 4.86 4.80 25.39
C PHE A 167 5.49 3.43 25.11
N ASP A 168 4.86 2.34 25.53
CA ASP A 168 5.41 0.98 25.52
C ASP A 168 5.41 0.31 24.14
N ARG A 169 4.51 0.72 23.25
CA ARG A 169 4.36 0.19 21.88
C ARG A 169 4.26 -1.35 21.82
N LYS A 170 3.50 -1.94 22.73
CA LYS A 170 3.28 -3.39 22.78
C LYS A 170 2.42 -3.86 21.60
N ASN A 171 2.92 -4.86 20.86
CA ASN A 171 2.16 -5.49 19.78
C ASN A 171 0.93 -6.20 20.33
N THR A 172 -0.24 -6.01 19.69
CA THR A 172 -1.50 -6.64 20.10
C THR A 172 -1.57 -8.13 19.78
N LYS A 173 -0.68 -8.61 18.90
CA LYS A 173 -0.51 -10.00 18.44
C LYS A 173 -1.63 -10.56 17.56
N ASP A 174 -2.77 -9.91 17.51
CA ASP A 174 -3.94 -10.29 16.70
C ASP A 174 -4.34 -9.22 15.68
N ASN A 175 -3.54 -8.17 15.55
CA ASN A 175 -3.71 -7.02 14.64
C ASN A 175 -4.98 -6.19 14.89
N THR A 176 -5.59 -6.28 16.08
CA THR A 176 -6.69 -5.41 16.51
C THR A 176 -6.17 -4.19 17.27
N PRO A 177 -6.93 -3.09 17.31
CA PRO A 177 -8.19 -2.87 16.63
C PRO A 177 -8.01 -2.48 15.16
N ALA A 178 -9.04 -2.76 14.36
CA ALA A 178 -9.20 -2.17 13.02
C ALA A 178 -9.61 -0.70 13.12
N VAL A 179 -9.42 0.04 12.01
CA VAL A 179 -10.00 1.37 11.83
C VAL A 179 -11.32 1.20 11.07
N VAL A 180 -12.44 1.48 11.74
CA VAL A 180 -13.78 1.25 11.20
C VAL A 180 -14.45 2.59 10.91
N HIS A 181 -15.00 2.73 9.71
CA HIS A 181 -15.80 3.85 9.27
C HIS A 181 -17.20 3.36 8.91
N MET A 182 -18.23 3.97 9.47
CA MET A 182 -19.61 3.59 9.25
C MET A 182 -20.41 4.76 8.69
N THR A 183 -21.22 4.49 7.68
CA THR A 183 -22.18 5.43 7.10
C THR A 183 -23.54 4.76 7.02
N VAL A 184 -24.58 5.41 7.49
CA VAL A 184 -25.96 4.93 7.38
C VAL A 184 -26.54 5.43 6.07
N VAL A 185 -27.11 4.52 5.27
CA VAL A 185 -27.70 4.80 3.95
C VAL A 185 -29.11 4.22 3.84
N PRO A 186 -29.94 4.69 2.94
CA PRO A 186 -31.21 4.02 2.64
C PRO A 186 -30.98 2.58 2.16
N GLY A 187 -31.86 1.64 2.55
CA GLY A 187 -31.78 0.25 2.10
C GLY A 187 -31.71 -0.77 3.24
N HIS A 188 -31.49 -2.02 2.88
CA HIS A 188 -31.59 -3.16 3.76
C HIS A 188 -30.38 -4.11 3.68
N THR A 189 -29.26 -3.65 3.11
CA THR A 189 -28.01 -4.42 2.99
C THR A 189 -26.87 -3.71 3.71
N VAL A 190 -25.77 -4.42 3.95
CA VAL A 190 -24.51 -3.85 4.41
C VAL A 190 -23.47 -4.01 3.31
N GLU A 191 -23.06 -2.89 2.69
CA GLU A 191 -21.90 -2.87 1.80
C GLU A 191 -20.63 -2.76 2.64
N VAL A 192 -19.71 -3.66 2.41
CA VAL A 192 -18.46 -3.78 3.18
C VAL A 192 -17.27 -3.63 2.25
N THR A 193 -16.37 -2.73 2.60
CA THR A 193 -15.03 -2.66 2.02
C THR A 193 -14.02 -2.98 3.10
N VAL A 194 -13.22 -4.03 2.89
CA VAL A 194 -12.12 -4.41 3.77
C VAL A 194 -10.81 -4.12 3.06
N ALA A 195 -9.92 -3.40 3.73
CA ALA A 195 -8.60 -3.08 3.20
C ALA A 195 -7.51 -3.29 4.26
N ALA A 196 -6.32 -3.69 3.82
CA ALA A 196 -5.14 -3.82 4.67
C ALA A 196 -4.02 -2.89 4.18
N LYS A 197 -3.87 -1.74 4.83
CA LYS A 197 -2.97 -0.66 4.43
C LYS A 197 -1.59 -0.81 5.07
N GLY A 198 -0.58 -1.09 4.26
CA GLY A 198 0.80 -1.24 4.74
C GLY A 198 1.39 0.04 5.32
N GLY A 199 2.14 -0.06 6.42
CA GLY A 199 2.74 1.07 7.12
C GLY A 199 3.73 1.86 6.26
N GLY A 200 4.40 1.22 5.30
CA GLY A 200 5.32 1.92 4.39
C GLY A 200 4.63 2.99 3.56
N SER A 201 3.47 2.69 3.00
CA SER A 201 2.68 3.65 2.23
C SER A 201 1.84 4.57 3.11
N GLU A 202 1.29 4.08 4.23
CA GLU A 202 0.54 4.91 5.18
C GLU A 202 1.39 6.07 5.72
N ASN A 203 2.65 5.81 6.07
CA ASN A 203 3.58 6.82 6.59
C ASN A 203 3.99 7.89 5.57
N LYS A 204 3.61 7.75 4.31
CA LYS A 204 3.88 8.73 3.25
C LYS A 204 2.67 9.62 2.93
N SER A 205 1.58 9.46 3.67
CA SER A 205 0.39 10.33 3.57
C SER A 205 0.75 11.80 3.78
N LYS A 206 0.13 12.69 3.02
CA LYS A 206 0.34 14.14 3.06
C LYS A 206 -0.99 14.86 3.18
N PHE A 207 -0.97 15.96 3.91
CA PHE A 207 -2.10 16.86 4.06
C PHE A 207 -1.65 18.31 4.00
N VAL A 208 -2.50 19.17 3.46
CA VAL A 208 -2.29 20.62 3.43
C VAL A 208 -3.62 21.37 3.44
N MET A 209 -3.66 22.52 4.13
CA MET A 209 -4.72 23.52 3.94
C MET A 209 -4.23 24.51 2.88
N MET A 210 -4.70 24.33 1.64
CA MET A 210 -4.37 25.23 0.53
C MET A 210 -5.25 26.49 0.58
N ASN A 211 -4.75 27.59 0.02
CA ASN A 211 -5.63 28.69 -0.35
C ASN A 211 -6.51 28.28 -1.54
N PRO A 212 -7.74 28.80 -1.69
CA PRO A 212 -8.61 28.46 -2.82
C PRO A 212 -7.96 28.66 -4.19
N SER A 213 -7.07 29.65 -4.33
CA SER A 213 -6.35 29.96 -5.58
C SER A 213 -5.11 29.11 -5.86
N ASP A 214 -4.62 28.32 -4.88
CA ASP A 214 -3.40 27.55 -5.05
C ASP A 214 -3.60 26.41 -6.07
N SER A 215 -2.55 26.11 -6.83
CA SER A 215 -2.55 25.02 -7.81
C SER A 215 -2.40 23.65 -7.13
N LEU A 216 -3.41 22.79 -7.28
CA LEU A 216 -3.33 21.40 -6.84
C LEU A 216 -2.23 20.64 -7.57
N VAL A 217 -2.14 20.82 -8.89
CA VAL A 217 -1.17 20.12 -9.74
C VAL A 217 0.25 20.41 -9.28
N ASP A 218 0.58 21.69 -9.04
CA ASP A 218 1.91 22.08 -8.59
C ASP A 218 2.25 21.50 -7.20
N TRP A 219 1.26 21.49 -6.29
CA TRP A 219 1.46 20.88 -4.97
C TRP A 219 1.72 19.38 -5.06
N VAL A 220 0.95 18.66 -5.87
CA VAL A 220 1.14 17.21 -6.08
C VAL A 220 2.53 16.93 -6.67
N LEU A 221 2.91 17.61 -7.74
CA LEU A 221 4.20 17.42 -8.41
C LEU A 221 5.41 17.79 -7.53
N LYS A 222 5.25 18.76 -6.64
CA LYS A 222 6.26 19.10 -5.64
C LYS A 222 6.33 18.08 -4.52
N THR A 223 5.19 17.47 -4.14
CA THR A 223 5.06 16.61 -2.97
C THR A 223 5.44 15.17 -3.27
N VAL A 224 5.05 14.63 -4.43
CA VAL A 224 5.32 13.22 -4.80
C VAL A 224 6.80 12.84 -4.68
N PRO A 225 7.77 13.61 -5.18
CA PRO A 225 9.19 13.28 -4.99
C PRO A 225 9.61 13.20 -3.52
N THR A 226 9.00 13.99 -2.63
CA THR A 226 9.32 14.00 -1.19
C THR A 226 8.83 12.75 -0.45
N MET A 227 7.97 11.96 -1.06
CA MET A 227 7.55 10.68 -0.49
C MET A 227 8.63 9.60 -0.63
N GLY A 228 9.60 9.80 -1.54
CA GLY A 228 10.64 8.83 -1.85
C GLY A 228 10.07 7.52 -2.39
N ALA A 229 10.83 6.44 -2.28
CA ALA A 229 10.43 5.09 -2.72
C ALA A 229 9.81 4.24 -1.59
N GLY A 230 9.67 4.79 -0.38
CA GLY A 230 9.21 4.04 0.80
C GLY A 230 7.78 3.50 0.72
N TRP A 231 6.96 4.04 -0.18
CA TRP A 231 5.61 3.54 -0.47
C TRP A 231 5.57 2.44 -1.54
N CYS A 232 6.75 2.01 -2.07
CA CYS A 232 6.92 0.93 -3.04
C CYS A 232 6.10 1.16 -4.33
N PRO A 233 6.44 2.19 -5.15
CA PRO A 233 5.86 2.32 -6.49
C PRO A 233 6.21 1.11 -7.39
N PRO A 234 5.45 0.81 -8.46
CA PRO A 234 4.27 1.54 -8.90
C PRO A 234 3.04 1.19 -8.07
N GLY A 235 2.20 2.17 -7.83
CA GLY A 235 0.99 2.02 -7.07
C GLY A 235 -0.03 3.10 -7.43
N MET A 236 -0.89 3.47 -6.50
CA MET A 236 -1.93 4.46 -6.72
C MET A 236 -1.78 5.65 -5.79
N LEU A 237 -2.30 6.79 -6.20
CA LEU A 237 -2.48 7.95 -5.33
C LEU A 237 -3.98 8.24 -5.17
N GLY A 238 -4.45 8.26 -3.93
CA GLY A 238 -5.78 8.77 -3.57
C GLY A 238 -5.66 10.23 -3.13
N ILE A 239 -6.44 11.10 -3.74
CA ILE A 239 -6.48 12.53 -3.42
C ILE A 239 -7.89 12.88 -2.96
N GLY A 240 -7.99 13.44 -1.75
CA GLY A 240 -9.23 13.95 -1.19
C GLY A 240 -9.21 15.47 -1.14
N ILE A 241 -10.25 16.11 -1.62
CA ILE A 241 -10.35 17.57 -1.72
C ILE A 241 -11.67 18.05 -1.12
N GLY A 242 -11.59 19.02 -0.21
CA GLY A 242 -12.80 19.62 0.36
C GLY A 242 -13.26 18.96 1.66
N GLY A 243 -14.49 19.27 2.09
CA GLY A 243 -14.98 18.95 3.42
C GLY A 243 -14.21 19.70 4.50
N THR A 244 -13.84 18.98 5.55
CA THR A 244 -12.94 19.40 6.62
C THR A 244 -11.60 18.68 6.50
N ALA A 245 -10.62 18.98 7.34
CA ALA A 245 -9.28 18.38 7.27
C ALA A 245 -9.33 16.84 7.33
N GLU A 246 -10.01 16.29 8.33
CA GLU A 246 -10.19 14.85 8.51
C GLU A 246 -11.02 14.24 7.38
N HIS A 247 -12.02 14.97 6.85
CA HIS A 247 -12.83 14.48 5.74
C HIS A 247 -12.01 14.38 4.45
N ALA A 248 -11.14 15.34 4.15
CA ALA A 248 -10.22 15.24 3.00
C ALA A 248 -9.29 14.01 3.11
N MET A 249 -8.77 13.71 4.32
CA MET A 249 -7.98 12.50 4.57
C MET A 249 -8.79 11.23 4.36
N LEU A 250 -10.05 11.21 4.81
CA LEU A 250 -10.95 10.08 4.63
C LEU A 250 -11.29 9.85 3.15
N LEU A 251 -11.63 10.92 2.41
CA LEU A 251 -11.88 10.88 0.97
C LEU A 251 -10.68 10.32 0.21
N ALA A 252 -9.47 10.78 0.53
CA ALA A 252 -8.24 10.27 -0.08
C ALA A 252 -8.04 8.77 0.20
N LYS A 253 -8.37 8.31 1.41
CA LYS A 253 -8.25 6.89 1.78
C LYS A 253 -9.30 6.04 1.07
N GLN A 254 -10.55 6.48 1.04
CA GLN A 254 -11.64 5.76 0.38
C GLN A 254 -11.42 5.64 -1.13
N SER A 255 -10.94 6.71 -1.79
CA SER A 255 -10.69 6.69 -3.23
C SER A 255 -9.63 5.66 -3.66
N LEU A 256 -8.73 5.25 -2.77
CA LEU A 256 -7.78 4.16 -3.03
C LEU A 256 -8.43 2.78 -3.12
N MET A 257 -9.67 2.64 -2.69
CA MET A 257 -10.42 1.37 -2.71
C MET A 257 -11.34 1.27 -3.94
N GLU A 258 -11.35 2.29 -4.80
CA GLU A 258 -12.03 2.26 -6.08
C GLU A 258 -11.21 1.48 -7.11
N ASP A 259 -11.91 0.87 -8.09
CA ASP A 259 -11.26 0.12 -9.16
C ASP A 259 -10.27 0.99 -9.95
N ILE A 260 -9.14 0.43 -10.33
CA ILE A 260 -8.15 1.08 -11.20
C ILE A 260 -8.69 1.07 -12.63
N ASP A 261 -8.87 2.25 -13.22
CA ASP A 261 -9.50 2.43 -14.53
C ASP A 261 -8.75 3.40 -15.47
N MET A 262 -7.50 3.73 -15.14
CA MET A 262 -6.75 4.75 -15.89
C MET A 262 -6.53 4.35 -17.37
N LEU A 263 -6.36 3.08 -17.68
CA LEU A 263 -6.21 2.62 -19.06
C LEU A 263 -7.50 2.84 -19.85
N GLU A 264 -8.63 2.46 -19.29
CA GLU A 264 -9.97 2.65 -19.85
C GLU A 264 -10.31 4.14 -19.95
N LEU A 265 -10.00 4.92 -18.91
CA LEU A 265 -10.21 6.37 -18.89
C LEU A 265 -9.41 7.08 -19.99
N LYS A 266 -8.14 6.73 -20.17
CA LYS A 266 -7.33 7.31 -21.25
C LYS A 266 -7.81 6.89 -22.63
N ALA A 267 -8.28 5.66 -22.80
CA ALA A 267 -8.78 5.16 -24.07
C ALA A 267 -10.08 5.86 -24.53
N ARG A 268 -11.01 6.12 -23.59
CA ARG A 268 -12.29 6.81 -23.92
C ARG A 268 -12.19 8.35 -23.89
N GLY A 269 -11.19 8.87 -23.20
CA GLY A 269 -11.08 10.29 -22.88
C GLY A 269 -11.91 10.72 -21.67
N PRO A 270 -11.64 11.95 -21.13
CA PRO A 270 -12.33 12.43 -19.94
C PRO A 270 -13.73 12.99 -20.28
N GLU A 271 -14.73 12.64 -19.49
CA GLU A 271 -16.10 13.17 -19.56
C GLU A 271 -16.33 14.27 -18.52
N THR A 272 -15.54 14.28 -17.45
CA THR A 272 -15.64 15.25 -16.35
C THR A 272 -14.32 16.01 -16.14
N LYS A 273 -14.41 17.17 -15.49
CA LYS A 273 -13.20 17.93 -15.07
C LYS A 273 -12.33 17.13 -14.11
N THR A 274 -12.92 16.29 -13.28
CA THR A 274 -12.19 15.42 -12.35
C THR A 274 -11.40 14.36 -13.11
N GLU A 275 -11.98 13.74 -14.11
CA GLU A 275 -11.29 12.77 -14.96
C GLU A 275 -10.17 13.41 -15.78
N ALA A 276 -10.40 14.60 -16.33
CA ALA A 276 -9.33 15.35 -17.01
C ALA A 276 -8.15 15.65 -16.07
N LEU A 277 -8.44 16.03 -14.83
CA LEU A 277 -7.42 16.27 -13.81
C LEU A 277 -6.68 14.97 -13.39
N ARG A 278 -7.39 13.83 -13.31
CA ARG A 278 -6.78 12.52 -13.05
C ARG A 278 -5.77 12.16 -14.13
N ILE A 279 -6.13 12.30 -15.41
CA ILE A 279 -5.21 12.04 -16.55
C ILE A 279 -4.02 12.99 -16.49
N GLU A 280 -4.25 14.29 -16.29
CA GLU A 280 -3.17 15.29 -16.19
C GLU A 280 -2.16 14.94 -15.09
N LEU A 281 -2.65 14.59 -13.90
CA LEU A 281 -1.78 14.21 -12.78
C LEU A 281 -1.06 12.89 -13.04
N TYR A 282 -1.75 11.89 -13.59
CA TYR A 282 -1.14 10.61 -13.97
C TYR A 282 0.05 10.82 -14.93
N ASP A 283 -0.16 11.56 -16.01
CA ASP A 283 0.88 11.80 -17.00
C ASP A 283 2.05 12.60 -16.42
N LYS A 284 1.76 13.68 -15.68
CA LYS A 284 2.80 14.54 -15.08
C LYS A 284 3.59 13.84 -13.98
N ILE A 285 2.96 12.98 -13.16
CA ILE A 285 3.63 12.22 -12.11
C ILE A 285 4.55 11.17 -12.74
N ASN A 286 4.09 10.45 -13.76
CA ASN A 286 4.93 9.48 -14.46
C ASN A 286 6.09 10.17 -15.21
N ALA A 287 5.88 11.39 -15.70
CA ALA A 287 6.94 12.22 -16.30
C ALA A 287 8.04 12.67 -15.31
N LEU A 288 7.84 12.52 -14.00
CA LEU A 288 8.89 12.74 -13.00
C LEU A 288 10.02 11.69 -13.11
N GLY A 289 9.76 10.55 -13.77
CA GLY A 289 10.76 9.51 -14.00
C GLY A 289 11.16 8.72 -12.76
N ILE A 290 10.38 8.77 -11.68
CA ILE A 290 10.68 8.06 -10.41
C ILE A 290 10.71 6.55 -10.65
N GLY A 291 9.72 6.02 -11.38
CA GLY A 291 9.66 4.62 -11.77
C GLY A 291 9.40 3.63 -10.62
N ALA A 292 9.34 2.36 -10.98
CA ALA A 292 9.14 1.28 -10.02
C ALA A 292 10.24 1.28 -8.96
N GLN A 293 9.85 1.17 -7.68
CA GLN A 293 10.74 1.17 -6.51
C GLN A 293 11.67 2.40 -6.40
N GLY A 294 11.41 3.48 -7.18
CA GLY A 294 12.26 4.66 -7.22
C GLY A 294 13.57 4.48 -7.98
N LEU A 295 13.66 3.47 -8.83
CA LEU A 295 14.87 3.11 -9.58
C LEU A 295 15.05 3.90 -10.89
N GLY A 296 14.11 4.79 -11.18
CA GLY A 296 14.02 5.46 -12.47
C GLY A 296 13.27 4.59 -13.50
N GLY A 297 12.32 5.18 -14.21
CA GLY A 297 11.50 4.47 -15.20
C GLY A 297 10.25 5.22 -15.59
N LEU A 298 9.39 4.58 -16.36
CA LEU A 298 8.18 5.16 -16.93
C LEU A 298 6.98 5.10 -15.99
N SER A 299 6.93 4.11 -15.09
CA SER A 299 5.74 3.82 -14.29
C SER A 299 5.97 4.09 -12.81
N THR A 300 5.56 5.27 -12.33
CA THR A 300 5.54 5.66 -10.92
C THR A 300 4.19 5.37 -10.30
N VAL A 301 3.10 5.73 -11.00
CA VAL A 301 1.72 5.47 -10.59
C VAL A 301 0.99 4.70 -11.68
N LEU A 302 0.08 3.81 -11.25
CA LEU A 302 -0.84 3.07 -12.13
C LEU A 302 -2.16 3.80 -12.28
N ASP A 303 -2.56 4.58 -11.27
CA ASP A 303 -3.73 5.44 -11.30
C ASP A 303 -3.61 6.60 -10.28
N VAL A 304 -4.39 7.65 -10.50
CA VAL A 304 -4.64 8.75 -9.58
C VAL A 304 -6.14 8.87 -9.37
N LYS A 305 -6.61 8.57 -8.17
CA LYS A 305 -8.02 8.69 -7.78
C LYS A 305 -8.25 10.03 -7.08
N ILE A 306 -9.39 10.67 -7.38
CA ILE A 306 -9.74 11.97 -6.80
C ILE A 306 -11.19 11.94 -6.32
N ALA A 307 -11.38 12.13 -5.02
CA ALA A 307 -12.68 12.31 -4.40
C ALA A 307 -12.83 13.75 -3.86
N MET A 308 -14.00 14.36 -4.06
CA MET A 308 -14.25 15.75 -3.66
C MET A 308 -15.53 15.87 -2.84
N ALA A 309 -15.53 16.80 -1.89
CA ALA A 309 -16.71 17.19 -1.13
C ALA A 309 -16.83 18.73 -1.07
N PRO A 310 -18.06 19.27 -0.93
CA PRO A 310 -18.25 20.68 -0.65
C PRO A 310 -17.47 21.14 0.57
N THR A 311 -16.91 22.36 0.53
CA THR A 311 -16.10 22.91 1.60
C THR A 311 -16.44 24.38 1.89
N HIS A 312 -15.93 24.93 2.97
CA HIS A 312 -16.09 26.34 3.27
C HIS A 312 -15.37 27.21 2.23
N ALA A 313 -16.00 28.32 1.80
CA ALA A 313 -15.50 29.18 0.73
C ALA A 313 -14.06 29.70 0.92
N ALA A 314 -13.62 29.84 2.17
CA ALA A 314 -12.25 30.26 2.51
C ALA A 314 -11.25 29.10 2.66
N SER A 315 -11.68 27.85 2.42
CA SER A 315 -10.88 26.66 2.71
C SER A 315 -10.71 25.78 1.47
N LYS A 316 -9.57 25.12 1.40
CA LYS A 316 -9.29 24.08 0.39
C LYS A 316 -8.39 23.00 1.03
N PRO A 317 -8.97 22.18 1.95
CA PRO A 317 -8.22 21.06 2.50
C PRO A 317 -7.93 20.04 1.39
N VAL A 318 -6.69 19.58 1.32
CA VAL A 318 -6.23 18.59 0.35
C VAL A 318 -5.41 17.53 1.07
N ALA A 319 -5.75 16.28 0.83
CA ALA A 319 -5.01 15.13 1.30
C ALA A 319 -4.54 14.28 0.11
N MET A 320 -3.38 13.66 0.26
CA MET A 320 -2.85 12.69 -0.70
C MET A 320 -2.30 11.48 0.04
N ILE A 321 -2.82 10.31 -0.26
CA ILE A 321 -2.43 9.04 0.35
C ILE A 321 -1.97 8.09 -0.76
N PRO A 322 -0.71 7.60 -0.74
CA PRO A 322 -0.27 6.59 -1.69
C PRO A 322 -0.73 5.19 -1.28
N ASN A 323 -0.98 4.32 -2.26
CA ASN A 323 -1.08 2.88 -2.06
C ASN A 323 0.09 2.19 -2.76
N CYS A 324 0.58 1.09 -2.20
CA CYS A 324 1.82 0.46 -2.65
C CYS A 324 1.58 -0.68 -3.65
N ALA A 325 2.67 -1.24 -4.16
CA ALA A 325 2.66 -2.43 -5.01
C ALA A 325 1.99 -3.67 -4.35
N ALA A 326 1.78 -3.67 -3.03
CA ALA A 326 1.00 -4.68 -2.33
C ALA A 326 -0.39 -4.14 -1.95
N THR A 327 -1.13 -3.64 -2.94
CA THR A 327 -2.51 -3.16 -2.74
C THR A 327 -3.43 -4.32 -2.35
N ARG A 328 -4.28 -4.10 -1.35
CA ARG A 328 -5.07 -5.16 -0.71
C ARG A 328 -6.40 -4.59 -0.25
N HIS A 329 -7.45 -4.84 -1.01
CA HIS A 329 -8.82 -4.54 -0.62
C HIS A 329 -9.79 -5.49 -1.31
N ALA A 330 -10.97 -5.61 -0.75
CA ALA A 330 -12.09 -6.35 -1.32
C ALA A 330 -13.41 -5.67 -0.93
N HIS A 331 -14.41 -5.84 -1.80
CA HIS A 331 -15.76 -5.35 -1.62
C HIS A 331 -16.73 -6.52 -1.62
N PHE A 332 -17.70 -6.49 -0.73
CA PHE A 332 -18.80 -7.44 -0.71
C PHE A 332 -20.06 -6.85 -0.07
N VAL A 333 -21.18 -7.51 -0.27
CA VAL A 333 -22.47 -7.12 0.29
C VAL A 333 -22.99 -8.23 1.17
N LEU A 334 -23.53 -7.87 2.32
CA LEU A 334 -24.27 -8.76 3.20
C LEU A 334 -25.75 -8.40 3.09
N ASP A 335 -26.53 -9.36 2.62
CA ASP A 335 -27.97 -9.27 2.38
C ASP A 335 -28.80 -10.21 3.28
N GLY A 336 -28.14 -10.84 4.27
CA GLY A 336 -28.76 -11.78 5.20
C GLY A 336 -28.81 -13.24 4.71
N SER A 337 -28.37 -13.52 3.49
CA SER A 337 -28.38 -14.90 2.94
C SER A 337 -27.29 -15.81 3.53
N GLY A 338 -26.29 -15.23 4.20
CA GLY A 338 -25.17 -15.96 4.80
C GLY A 338 -23.87 -15.16 4.79
N PRO A 339 -22.73 -15.81 5.02
CA PRO A 339 -21.44 -15.17 4.90
C PRO A 339 -21.12 -14.84 3.43
N ALA A 340 -20.42 -13.74 3.20
CA ALA A 340 -19.99 -13.34 1.85
C ALA A 340 -19.01 -14.37 1.26
N TYR A 341 -19.19 -14.66 -0.01
CA TYR A 341 -18.24 -15.43 -0.79
C TYR A 341 -17.45 -14.49 -1.72
N LEU A 342 -16.14 -14.55 -1.62
CA LEU A 342 -15.22 -13.82 -2.51
C LEU A 342 -14.65 -14.82 -3.52
N GLU A 343 -15.04 -14.67 -4.79
CA GLU A 343 -14.57 -15.55 -5.85
C GLU A 343 -13.09 -15.36 -6.12
N PRO A 344 -12.26 -16.41 -6.08
CA PRO A 344 -10.85 -16.33 -6.42
C PRO A 344 -10.66 -15.88 -7.87
N PRO A 345 -9.72 -14.98 -8.16
CA PRO A 345 -9.43 -14.59 -9.53
C PRO A 345 -8.87 -15.78 -10.32
N SER A 346 -9.21 -15.87 -11.62
CA SER A 346 -8.58 -16.87 -12.50
C SER A 346 -7.08 -16.61 -12.60
N LEU A 347 -6.27 -17.65 -12.53
CA LEU A 347 -4.81 -17.56 -12.70
C LEU A 347 -4.39 -17.07 -14.09
N ASP A 348 -5.28 -17.12 -15.08
CA ASP A 348 -5.05 -16.59 -16.43
C ASP A 348 -4.99 -15.05 -16.48
N LEU A 349 -5.38 -14.38 -15.40
CA LEU A 349 -5.23 -12.93 -15.28
C LEU A 349 -3.77 -12.47 -15.21
N TRP A 350 -2.88 -13.33 -14.70
CA TRP A 350 -1.47 -12.98 -14.63
C TRP A 350 -0.82 -13.16 -16.00
N PRO A 351 -0.03 -12.18 -16.47
CA PRO A 351 0.72 -12.34 -17.70
C PRO A 351 1.73 -13.49 -17.58
N ASP A 352 2.17 -14.01 -18.72
CA ASP A 352 3.25 -15.00 -18.73
C ASP A 352 4.61 -14.32 -18.45
N VAL A 353 4.74 -13.84 -17.23
CA VAL A 353 5.95 -13.21 -16.70
C VAL A 353 6.41 -14.02 -15.50
N GLN A 354 7.56 -14.68 -15.67
CA GLN A 354 8.22 -15.42 -14.60
C GLN A 354 9.60 -14.82 -14.37
N TRP A 355 9.74 -14.15 -13.24
CA TRP A 355 11.07 -13.68 -12.85
C TRP A 355 11.93 -14.88 -12.45
N ALA A 356 13.13 -14.93 -12.97
CA ALA A 356 14.17 -15.88 -12.60
C ALA A 356 15.51 -15.16 -12.52
N PRO A 357 16.48 -15.66 -11.72
CA PRO A 357 17.82 -15.11 -11.68
C PRO A 357 18.47 -15.06 -13.06
N ASP A 358 18.83 -13.86 -13.51
CA ASP A 358 19.56 -13.68 -14.78
C ASP A 358 21.07 -13.68 -14.52
N TYR A 359 21.68 -14.83 -14.67
CA TYR A 359 23.11 -15.02 -14.41
C TYR A 359 24.03 -14.34 -15.44
N ASN A 360 23.49 -13.82 -16.55
CA ASN A 360 24.27 -13.07 -17.53
C ASN A 360 24.32 -11.57 -17.21
N ARG A 361 23.30 -11.07 -16.52
CA ARG A 361 23.17 -9.64 -16.20
C ARG A 361 23.48 -9.33 -14.75
N SER A 362 23.25 -10.28 -13.84
CA SER A 362 23.45 -10.09 -12.41
C SER A 362 24.79 -10.64 -11.95
N LYS A 363 25.48 -9.90 -11.10
CA LYS A 363 26.72 -10.36 -10.46
C LYS A 363 26.37 -11.34 -9.33
N LYS A 364 27.05 -12.49 -9.30
CA LYS A 364 26.97 -13.43 -8.16
C LYS A 364 27.83 -12.93 -7.03
N VAL A 365 27.30 -12.93 -5.81
CA VAL A 365 28.00 -12.51 -4.59
C VAL A 365 27.95 -13.64 -3.58
N ASP A 366 29.12 -14.08 -3.14
CA ASP A 366 29.28 -15.03 -2.04
C ASP A 366 29.41 -14.24 -0.73
N LEU A 367 28.37 -14.26 0.09
CA LEU A 367 28.32 -13.51 1.36
C LEU A 367 29.33 -14.04 2.40
N ASP A 368 29.74 -15.29 2.31
CA ASP A 368 30.69 -15.90 3.24
C ASP A 368 32.15 -15.55 2.89
N ALA A 369 32.39 -15.05 1.68
CA ALA A 369 33.70 -14.62 1.19
C ALA A 369 33.74 -13.11 0.82
N LEU A 370 32.69 -12.36 1.14
CA LEU A 370 32.54 -10.96 0.75
C LEU A 370 33.63 -10.07 1.36
N THR A 371 34.24 -9.24 0.54
CA THR A 371 35.29 -8.30 0.94
C THR A 371 34.90 -6.85 0.70
N LYS A 372 35.53 -5.92 1.44
CA LYS A 372 35.38 -4.47 1.20
C LYS A 372 35.80 -4.06 -0.22
N ALA A 373 36.77 -4.74 -0.81
CA ALA A 373 37.22 -4.48 -2.18
C ALA A 373 36.12 -4.84 -3.20
N GLU A 374 35.43 -5.95 -2.99
CA GLU A 374 34.29 -6.33 -3.81
C GLU A 374 33.13 -5.35 -3.66
N VAL A 375 32.75 -4.99 -2.42
CA VAL A 375 31.71 -3.98 -2.16
C VAL A 375 32.05 -2.64 -2.83
N ALA A 376 33.30 -2.22 -2.81
CA ALA A 376 33.75 -0.98 -3.44
C ALA A 376 33.70 -1.01 -4.98
N SER A 377 33.59 -2.20 -5.59
CA SER A 377 33.47 -2.38 -7.04
C SER A 377 32.04 -2.28 -7.57
N TRP A 378 31.05 -2.21 -6.69
CA TRP A 378 29.65 -2.13 -7.08
C TRP A 378 29.25 -0.71 -7.49
N HIS A 379 28.32 -0.60 -8.44
CA HIS A 379 27.79 0.68 -8.92
C HIS A 379 26.27 0.75 -8.71
N PRO A 380 25.72 1.96 -8.52
CA PRO A 380 24.27 2.15 -8.37
C PRO A 380 23.53 1.56 -9.58
N GLY A 381 22.51 0.76 -9.29
CA GLY A 381 21.72 0.07 -10.31
C GLY A 381 22.24 -1.32 -10.73
N ASP A 382 23.45 -1.71 -10.29
CA ASP A 382 23.92 -3.10 -10.48
C ASP A 382 22.94 -4.08 -9.82
N THR A 383 22.58 -5.15 -10.51
CA THR A 383 21.82 -6.26 -9.96
C THR A 383 22.74 -7.35 -9.43
N LEU A 384 22.50 -7.78 -8.20
CA LEU A 384 23.29 -8.80 -7.52
C LEU A 384 22.41 -10.00 -7.15
N LEU A 385 22.99 -11.20 -7.14
CA LEU A 385 22.41 -12.43 -6.63
C LEU A 385 23.22 -12.87 -5.42
N LEU A 386 22.66 -12.68 -4.22
CA LEU A 386 23.34 -12.98 -2.97
C LEU A 386 23.18 -14.44 -2.60
N SER A 387 24.28 -15.12 -2.29
CA SER A 387 24.30 -16.48 -1.75
C SER A 387 25.22 -16.54 -0.54
N GLY A 388 24.90 -17.39 0.46
CA GLY A 388 25.63 -17.50 1.72
C GLY A 388 24.83 -16.97 2.90
N ARG A 389 25.49 -16.65 4.01
CA ARG A 389 24.88 -16.31 5.29
C ARG A 389 24.77 -14.80 5.49
N MET A 390 23.59 -14.34 5.85
CA MET A 390 23.32 -12.94 6.22
C MET A 390 22.59 -12.86 7.57
N LEU A 391 22.78 -11.74 8.26
CA LEU A 391 22.07 -11.43 9.49
C LEU A 391 20.77 -10.70 9.21
N THR A 392 19.82 -10.72 10.15
CA THR A 392 18.63 -9.86 10.10
C THR A 392 18.60 -8.91 11.27
N GLY A 393 17.90 -7.78 11.11
CA GLY A 393 17.66 -6.85 12.20
C GLY A 393 16.81 -5.67 11.79
N ARG A 394 16.03 -5.15 12.73
CA ARG A 394 15.16 -3.98 12.53
C ARG A 394 15.33 -3.01 13.71
N ASP A 395 14.35 -2.09 13.83
CA ASP A 395 14.37 -0.99 14.81
C ASP A 395 14.69 -1.45 16.24
N ALA A 396 13.98 -2.48 16.75
CA ALA A 396 14.16 -2.94 18.13
C ALA A 396 15.53 -3.61 18.34
N ALA A 397 15.98 -4.43 17.38
CA ALA A 397 17.30 -5.05 17.45
C ALA A 397 18.41 -3.99 17.40
N HIS A 398 18.35 -3.03 16.47
CA HIS A 398 19.33 -1.95 16.37
C HIS A 398 19.38 -1.07 17.63
N LYS A 399 18.21 -0.75 18.20
CA LYS A 399 18.15 0.00 19.46
C LYS A 399 18.82 -0.78 20.60
N ARG A 400 18.54 -2.08 20.71
CA ARG A 400 19.17 -2.94 21.74
C ARG A 400 20.67 -3.06 21.54
N ILE A 401 21.16 -3.21 20.30
CA ILE A 401 22.61 -3.20 19.99
C ILE A 401 23.23 -1.88 20.45
N GLN A 402 22.62 -0.74 20.12
CA GLN A 402 23.10 0.58 20.55
C GLN A 402 23.20 0.68 22.07
N ASP A 403 22.18 0.21 22.79
CA ASP A 403 22.15 0.27 24.25
C ASP A 403 23.21 -0.65 24.89
N MET A 404 23.45 -1.83 24.31
CA MET A 404 24.52 -2.75 24.77
C MET A 404 25.90 -2.16 24.54
N LEU A 405 26.18 -1.61 23.36
CA LEU A 405 27.45 -0.94 23.06
C LEU A 405 27.69 0.24 23.98
N ALA A 406 26.69 1.06 24.26
CA ALA A 406 26.80 2.18 25.20
C ALA A 406 27.11 1.75 26.62
N ARG A 407 26.75 0.51 27.01
CA ARG A 407 27.10 -0.08 28.33
C ARG A 407 28.38 -0.90 28.30
N GLY A 408 29.06 -1.02 27.15
CA GLY A 408 30.26 -1.86 26.99
C GLY A 408 29.96 -3.35 27.05
N GLU A 409 28.75 -3.78 26.79
CA GLU A 409 28.32 -5.17 26.80
C GLU A 409 28.70 -5.88 25.49
N LYS A 410 29.06 -7.17 25.61
CA LYS A 410 29.34 -8.00 24.44
C LYS A 410 28.06 -8.28 23.68
N LEU A 411 28.08 -8.05 22.37
CA LEU A 411 26.95 -8.36 21.48
C LEU A 411 26.75 -9.88 21.36
N PRO A 412 25.50 -10.36 21.20
CA PRO A 412 25.21 -11.79 21.08
C PRO A 412 25.66 -12.38 19.72
N VAL A 413 25.97 -11.53 18.75
CA VAL A 413 26.35 -11.91 17.38
C VAL A 413 27.52 -11.06 16.93
N ASP A 414 28.43 -11.67 16.17
CA ASP A 414 29.51 -10.98 15.48
C ASP A 414 28.96 -10.44 14.14
N PHE A 415 29.10 -9.14 13.93
CA PHE A 415 28.65 -8.42 12.72
C PHE A 415 29.81 -8.11 11.77
N ALA A 416 31.06 -8.35 12.16
CA ALA A 416 32.22 -8.01 11.36
C ALA A 416 32.18 -8.75 10.01
N ASP A 417 32.35 -7.99 8.94
CA ASP A 417 32.29 -8.44 7.53
C ASP A 417 30.97 -9.14 7.13
N ARG A 418 29.91 -8.93 7.91
CA ARG A 418 28.58 -9.52 7.62
C ARG A 418 27.66 -8.50 6.92
N VAL A 419 26.66 -9.03 6.23
CA VAL A 419 25.56 -8.26 5.65
C VAL A 419 24.35 -8.39 6.56
N ILE A 420 23.61 -7.27 6.76
CA ILE A 420 22.37 -7.29 7.53
C ILE A 420 21.17 -7.01 6.62
N TYR A 421 20.12 -7.82 6.74
CA TYR A 421 18.85 -7.64 6.04
C TYR A 421 17.81 -7.05 7.00
N TYR A 422 17.29 -5.89 6.62
CA TYR A 422 16.23 -5.22 7.35
C TYR A 422 14.89 -5.88 7.04
N VAL A 423 14.55 -6.88 7.81
CA VAL A 423 13.34 -7.69 7.61
C VAL A 423 12.69 -8.06 8.95
N GLY A 424 11.38 -8.20 8.93
CA GLY A 424 10.61 -8.88 9.96
C GLY A 424 9.64 -9.81 9.24
N PRO A 425 10.01 -11.08 9.07
CA PRO A 425 9.26 -12.03 8.26
C PRO A 425 7.89 -12.35 8.86
N VAL A 426 7.01 -12.90 8.04
CA VAL A 426 5.83 -13.63 8.51
C VAL A 426 6.28 -14.98 9.04
N ASP A 427 5.60 -15.48 10.07
CA ASP A 427 5.89 -16.81 10.61
C ASP A 427 5.67 -17.89 9.53
N PRO A 428 6.54 -18.92 9.50
CA PRO A 428 6.40 -20.00 8.55
C PRO A 428 5.16 -20.83 8.85
N VAL A 429 4.53 -21.34 7.80
CA VAL A 429 3.45 -22.33 7.91
C VAL A 429 3.81 -23.54 7.06
N ARG A 430 3.19 -24.69 7.36
CA ARG A 430 3.46 -25.96 6.65
C ARG A 430 4.94 -26.31 6.68
N ASP A 431 5.55 -26.52 5.53
CA ASP A 431 6.96 -26.90 5.31
C ASP A 431 7.88 -25.71 4.96
N GLU A 432 7.42 -24.47 5.19
CA GLU A 432 8.23 -23.28 4.90
C GLU A 432 9.42 -23.16 5.86
N VAL A 433 10.59 -22.87 5.34
CA VAL A 433 11.76 -22.46 6.14
C VAL A 433 11.48 -21.12 6.81
N MET A 434 10.87 -20.19 6.04
CA MET A 434 10.47 -18.85 6.48
C MET A 434 9.27 -18.40 5.66
N GLY A 435 8.30 -17.77 6.30
CA GLY A 435 7.19 -17.10 5.62
C GLY A 435 7.64 -15.88 4.81
N PRO A 436 6.72 -15.17 4.14
CA PRO A 436 7.05 -14.00 3.35
C PRO A 436 7.99 -13.03 4.06
N ALA A 437 9.14 -12.75 3.45
CA ALA A 437 10.26 -12.05 4.07
C ALA A 437 10.72 -10.83 3.25
N GLY A 438 9.80 -9.95 2.90
CA GLY A 438 10.11 -8.73 2.15
C GLY A 438 10.86 -7.68 2.99
N PRO A 439 11.54 -6.74 2.31
CA PRO A 439 12.38 -5.74 2.97
C PRO A 439 11.56 -4.70 3.74
N THR A 440 12.14 -4.21 4.82
CA THR A 440 11.64 -3.07 5.59
C THR A 440 12.21 -1.77 5.03
N THR A 441 11.47 -0.65 5.14
CA THR A 441 11.96 0.69 4.77
C THR A 441 13.23 1.04 5.57
N ALA A 442 14.33 1.28 4.85
CA ALA A 442 15.66 1.40 5.44
C ALA A 442 15.89 2.73 6.18
N THR A 443 15.21 3.81 5.79
CA THR A 443 15.36 5.15 6.42
C THR A 443 15.13 5.15 7.94
N ARG A 444 14.38 4.18 8.47
CA ARG A 444 14.19 4.03 9.92
C ARG A 444 15.47 3.63 10.65
N MET A 445 16.39 2.95 9.97
CA MET A 445 17.68 2.52 10.49
C MET A 445 18.81 3.53 10.24
N ASP A 446 18.53 4.66 9.56
CA ASP A 446 19.57 5.65 9.22
C ASP A 446 20.33 6.18 10.43
N LYS A 447 19.62 6.43 11.52
CA LYS A 447 20.21 6.89 12.80
C LYS A 447 21.17 5.91 13.46
N PHE A 448 21.12 4.62 13.09
CA PHE A 448 22.00 3.58 13.61
C PHE A 448 23.15 3.24 12.66
N THR A 449 23.12 3.73 11.41
CA THR A 449 24.02 3.30 10.34
C THR A 449 25.49 3.55 10.69
N GLU A 450 25.83 4.76 11.14
CA GLU A 450 27.20 5.09 11.54
C GLU A 450 27.74 4.15 12.63
N MET A 451 26.94 3.93 13.68
CA MET A 451 27.30 3.03 14.78
C MET A 451 27.50 1.58 14.28
N MET A 452 26.59 1.07 13.45
CA MET A 452 26.71 -0.29 12.93
C MET A 452 27.95 -0.48 12.06
N LEU A 453 28.29 0.50 11.23
CA LEU A 453 29.47 0.43 10.36
C LEU A 453 30.78 0.63 11.13
N ALA A 454 30.82 1.58 12.08
CA ALA A 454 32.02 1.95 12.81
C ALA A 454 32.38 0.98 13.94
N GLU A 455 31.38 0.58 14.74
CA GLU A 455 31.62 -0.14 16.00
C GLU A 455 31.46 -1.65 15.86
N THR A 456 30.66 -2.11 14.87
CA THR A 456 30.43 -3.56 14.69
C THR A 456 31.15 -4.15 13.48
N GLY A 457 31.69 -3.32 12.58
CA GLY A 457 32.39 -3.80 11.38
C GLY A 457 31.46 -4.34 10.29
N LEU A 458 30.15 -4.05 10.35
CA LEU A 458 29.18 -4.44 9.34
C LEU A 458 29.63 -3.96 7.94
N ILE A 459 29.51 -4.82 6.91
CA ILE A 459 30.05 -4.51 5.58
C ILE A 459 29.02 -3.95 4.61
N ALA A 460 27.77 -4.41 4.64
CA ALA A 460 26.67 -3.91 3.81
C ALA A 460 25.30 -4.16 4.47
N MET A 461 24.30 -3.49 3.93
CA MET A 461 22.92 -3.52 4.42
C MET A 461 21.96 -3.78 3.27
N VAL A 462 20.89 -4.55 3.53
CA VAL A 462 19.79 -4.79 2.56
C VAL A 462 18.47 -4.26 3.16
N GLY A 463 17.70 -3.54 2.37
CA GLY A 463 16.40 -3.01 2.78
C GLY A 463 15.54 -2.62 1.59
N LYS A 464 14.61 -1.71 1.76
CA LYS A 464 13.87 -1.06 0.66
C LYS A 464 13.88 0.44 0.80
N ALA A 465 13.60 1.14 -0.31
CA ALA A 465 13.56 2.59 -0.42
C ALA A 465 14.94 3.27 -0.30
N GLU A 466 14.91 4.57 -0.34
CA GLU A 466 16.08 5.45 -0.25
C GLU A 466 16.72 5.44 1.14
N ARG A 467 17.96 5.94 1.21
CA ARG A 467 18.65 6.28 2.48
C ARG A 467 18.71 7.80 2.62
N GLY A 468 18.67 8.28 3.84
CA GLY A 468 18.86 9.70 4.14
C GLY A 468 20.34 10.13 4.09
N PRO A 469 20.61 11.45 4.04
CA PRO A 469 21.99 11.98 3.89
C PRO A 469 22.96 11.48 4.95
N VAL A 470 22.53 11.34 6.19
CA VAL A 470 23.37 10.85 7.30
C VAL A 470 23.84 9.41 7.04
N ALA A 471 22.95 8.55 6.57
CA ALA A 471 23.29 7.16 6.25
C ALA A 471 24.16 7.07 5.00
N ILE A 472 23.90 7.86 3.97
CA ILE A 472 24.73 7.93 2.75
C ILE A 472 26.15 8.36 3.09
N GLU A 473 26.33 9.37 3.95
CA GLU A 473 27.64 9.81 4.39
C GLU A 473 28.38 8.71 5.20
N ALA A 474 27.67 8.01 6.08
CA ALA A 474 28.26 6.87 6.80
C ALA A 474 28.70 5.75 5.84
N ILE A 475 27.88 5.42 4.84
CA ILE A 475 28.20 4.42 3.82
C ILE A 475 29.48 4.85 3.06
N ARG A 476 29.56 6.10 2.62
CA ARG A 476 30.73 6.66 1.92
C ARG A 476 31.99 6.62 2.78
N LYS A 477 31.90 7.03 4.06
CA LYS A 477 33.00 7.08 5.02
C LYS A 477 33.59 5.69 5.28
N HIS A 478 32.73 4.68 5.49
CA HIS A 478 33.14 3.32 5.85
C HIS A 478 33.32 2.40 4.64
N LYS A 479 33.18 2.92 3.41
CA LYS A 479 33.28 2.15 2.16
C LYS A 479 32.36 0.93 2.15
N SER A 480 31.14 1.13 2.64
CA SER A 480 30.05 0.16 2.69
C SER A 480 29.14 0.29 1.47
N ALA A 481 28.10 -0.52 1.40
CA ALA A 481 27.03 -0.37 0.42
C ALA A 481 25.65 -0.59 1.04
N TYR A 482 24.65 0.01 0.42
CA TYR A 482 23.26 -0.30 0.70
C TYR A 482 22.62 -0.92 -0.53
N LEU A 483 22.03 -2.10 -0.33
CA LEU A 483 21.37 -2.89 -1.34
C LEU A 483 19.86 -2.82 -1.14
N MET A 484 19.11 -2.84 -2.21
CA MET A 484 17.66 -2.78 -2.17
C MET A 484 17.08 -4.10 -2.68
N ALA A 485 16.22 -4.74 -1.87
CA ALA A 485 15.31 -5.78 -2.32
C ALA A 485 13.95 -5.16 -2.66
N VAL A 486 13.19 -5.79 -3.57
CA VAL A 486 11.94 -5.26 -4.10
C VAL A 486 10.82 -5.34 -3.06
N GLY A 487 10.22 -4.17 -2.75
CA GLY A 487 9.00 -4.11 -1.94
C GLY A 487 7.79 -4.61 -2.73
N GLY A 488 6.98 -5.48 -2.10
CA GLY A 488 5.87 -6.16 -2.80
C GLY A 488 6.24 -7.51 -3.41
N ALA A 489 7.48 -8.02 -3.16
CA ALA A 489 7.95 -9.33 -3.61
C ALA A 489 8.35 -10.25 -2.43
N ALA A 490 7.59 -10.21 -1.33
CA ALA A 490 7.99 -10.82 -0.07
C ALA A 490 8.05 -12.36 -0.11
N TYR A 491 7.11 -13.00 -0.79
CA TYR A 491 7.06 -14.45 -0.91
C TYR A 491 8.13 -14.98 -1.88
N LEU A 492 8.37 -14.26 -2.98
CA LEU A 492 9.46 -14.56 -3.90
C LEU A 492 10.81 -14.52 -3.17
N VAL A 493 11.08 -13.47 -2.38
CA VAL A 493 12.31 -13.35 -1.60
C VAL A 493 12.44 -14.47 -0.58
N SER A 494 11.35 -14.90 0.08
CA SER A 494 11.43 -16.01 1.06
C SER A 494 11.88 -17.33 0.43
N LYS A 495 11.61 -17.55 -0.85
CA LYS A 495 12.10 -18.77 -1.56
C LYS A 495 13.61 -18.79 -1.75
N ALA A 496 14.28 -17.64 -1.69
CA ALA A 496 15.74 -17.58 -1.65
C ALA A 496 16.33 -18.01 -0.30
N ILE A 497 15.55 -17.96 0.80
CA ILE A 497 15.98 -18.36 2.13
C ILE A 497 15.93 -19.88 2.24
N LYS A 498 17.09 -20.51 2.46
CA LYS A 498 17.23 -21.98 2.55
C LYS A 498 17.30 -22.48 3.98
N GLU A 499 17.81 -21.63 4.90
CA GLU A 499 17.87 -21.91 6.33
C GLU A 499 17.63 -20.62 7.12
N ALA A 500 17.07 -20.75 8.31
CA ALA A 500 16.83 -19.64 9.23
C ALA A 500 17.09 -20.09 10.67
N LYS A 501 17.94 -19.36 11.38
CA LYS A 501 18.30 -19.65 12.77
C LYS A 501 18.29 -18.36 13.58
N VAL A 502 17.65 -18.36 14.74
CA VAL A 502 17.74 -17.26 15.70
C VAL A 502 19.10 -17.30 16.39
N LEU A 503 19.85 -16.21 16.31
CA LEU A 503 21.17 -16.05 16.96
C LEU A 503 21.11 -15.16 18.21
N GLY A 504 20.21 -14.20 18.25
CA GLY A 504 20.11 -13.26 19.37
C GLY A 504 18.76 -12.60 19.48
N PHE A 505 18.46 -12.06 20.65
CA PHE A 505 17.25 -11.29 20.95
C PHE A 505 15.94 -12.04 20.64
N ALA A 506 15.88 -13.33 20.95
CA ALA A 506 14.72 -14.19 20.65
C ALA A 506 13.39 -13.63 21.20
N ASP A 507 13.42 -12.89 22.30
CA ASP A 507 12.28 -12.21 22.90
C ASP A 507 11.66 -11.12 22.02
N LEU A 508 12.39 -10.61 21.02
CA LEU A 508 11.89 -9.65 20.05
C LEU A 508 11.04 -10.30 18.93
N GLY A 509 10.90 -11.63 18.91
CA GLY A 509 10.10 -12.34 17.91
C GLY A 509 10.59 -12.06 16.49
N MET A 510 9.73 -11.51 15.63
CA MET A 510 10.07 -11.18 14.23
C MET A 510 11.20 -10.14 14.08
N GLU A 511 11.57 -9.43 15.15
CA GLU A 511 12.68 -8.47 15.17
C GLU A 511 13.94 -9.05 15.85
N ALA A 512 13.94 -10.34 16.18
CA ALA A 512 15.14 -11.05 16.63
C ALA A 512 16.23 -11.00 15.55
N ILE A 513 17.47 -11.21 15.96
CA ILE A 513 18.56 -11.39 15.00
C ILE A 513 18.55 -12.84 14.54
N TYR A 514 18.16 -13.06 13.29
CA TYR A 514 18.29 -14.33 12.61
C TYR A 514 19.58 -14.35 11.79
N GLU A 515 20.11 -15.53 11.56
CA GLU A 515 20.99 -15.84 10.44
C GLU A 515 20.16 -16.56 9.39
N PHE A 516 20.13 -16.00 8.17
CA PHE A 516 19.56 -16.63 7.00
C PHE A 516 20.67 -17.16 6.10
N THR A 517 20.56 -18.41 5.67
CA THR A 517 21.32 -18.94 4.53
C THR A 517 20.47 -18.70 3.29
N VAL A 518 20.96 -17.86 2.38
CA VAL A 518 20.26 -17.51 1.15
C VAL A 518 20.95 -18.08 -0.08
N LYS A 519 20.18 -18.27 -1.15
CA LYS A 519 20.70 -18.67 -2.47
C LYS A 519 20.04 -17.82 -3.55
N ASP A 520 20.88 -17.14 -4.34
CA ASP A 520 20.49 -16.29 -5.46
C ASP A 520 19.42 -15.26 -5.09
N MET A 521 19.51 -14.68 -3.88
CA MET A 521 18.59 -13.65 -3.44
C MET A 521 18.81 -12.36 -4.26
N PRO A 522 17.77 -11.88 -4.99
CA PRO A 522 17.92 -10.72 -5.86
C PRO A 522 17.96 -9.42 -5.07
N VAL A 523 18.92 -8.56 -5.38
CA VAL A 523 19.00 -7.19 -4.86
C VAL A 523 19.60 -6.26 -5.91
N THR A 524 19.35 -4.95 -5.75
CA THR A 524 19.94 -3.89 -6.56
C THR A 524 20.84 -3.03 -5.68
N VAL A 525 22.00 -2.62 -6.17
CA VAL A 525 22.87 -1.65 -5.47
C VAL A 525 22.17 -0.31 -5.45
N ALA A 526 21.72 0.12 -4.27
CA ALA A 526 20.97 1.36 -4.11
C ALA A 526 21.88 2.53 -3.71
N VAL A 527 22.88 2.29 -2.86
CA VAL A 527 23.94 3.28 -2.56
C VAL A 527 25.28 2.55 -2.61
N ASP A 528 26.19 3.03 -3.42
CA ASP A 528 27.53 2.48 -3.57
C ASP A 528 28.51 3.01 -2.48
N ALA A 529 29.73 2.47 -2.48
CA ALA A 529 30.80 2.84 -1.52
C ALA A 529 31.29 4.30 -1.68
N ASN A 530 30.87 5.01 -2.70
CA ASN A 530 31.16 6.43 -2.91
C ASN A 530 30.02 7.34 -2.43
N GLY A 531 28.90 6.75 -1.99
CA GLY A 531 27.71 7.47 -1.57
C GLY A 531 26.81 7.90 -2.72
N THR A 532 26.96 7.32 -3.92
CA THR A 532 26.07 7.58 -5.05
C THR A 532 24.80 6.76 -4.92
N SER A 533 23.63 7.41 -5.00
CA SER A 533 22.32 6.78 -4.80
C SER A 533 21.59 6.61 -6.14
N VAL A 534 21.11 5.38 -6.42
CA VAL A 534 20.25 5.12 -7.59
C VAL A 534 18.90 5.84 -7.48
N HIS A 535 18.43 6.11 -6.26
CA HIS A 535 17.19 6.86 -6.04
C HIS A 535 17.30 8.36 -6.38
N GLU A 536 18.52 8.86 -6.59
CA GLU A 536 18.77 10.21 -7.10
C GLU A 536 19.10 10.18 -8.60
N THR A 537 20.03 9.32 -9.00
CA THR A 537 20.52 9.25 -10.39
C THR A 537 19.48 8.67 -11.34
N GLY A 538 18.77 7.61 -10.95
CA GLY A 538 17.75 6.95 -11.78
C GLY A 538 16.59 7.89 -12.17
N PRO A 539 15.88 8.50 -11.21
CA PRO A 539 14.83 9.47 -11.54
C PRO A 539 15.31 10.65 -12.38
N ALA A 540 16.50 11.19 -12.08
CA ALA A 540 17.07 12.32 -12.85
C ALA A 540 17.34 11.93 -14.31
N GLU A 541 17.92 10.77 -14.54
CA GLU A 541 18.17 10.22 -15.88
C GLU A 541 16.86 9.98 -16.64
N TRP A 542 15.89 9.31 -16.01
CA TRP A 542 14.62 8.96 -16.66
C TRP A 542 13.76 10.17 -16.93
N LYS A 543 13.72 11.15 -16.04
CA LYS A 543 13.06 12.43 -16.31
C LYS A 543 13.61 13.10 -17.57
N ALA A 544 14.93 13.09 -17.75
CA ALA A 544 15.57 13.63 -18.96
C ALA A 544 15.30 12.80 -20.23
N ARG A 545 15.17 11.46 -20.10
CA ARG A 545 14.82 10.58 -21.21
C ARG A 545 13.37 10.77 -21.63
N ILE A 546 12.43 10.77 -20.68
CA ILE A 546 10.99 10.94 -20.93
C ILE A 546 10.71 12.25 -21.67
N ALA A 547 11.40 13.34 -21.29
CA ALA A 547 11.27 14.63 -21.97
C ALA A 547 11.65 14.59 -23.47
N ARG A 548 12.35 13.55 -23.93
CA ARG A 548 12.78 13.37 -25.32
C ARG A 548 11.92 12.33 -26.07
N ILE A 549 11.07 11.59 -25.38
CA ILE A 549 10.15 10.65 -26.02
C ILE A 549 9.09 11.47 -26.76
N PRO A 550 8.93 11.28 -28.09
CA PRO A 550 7.88 11.99 -28.81
C PRO A 550 6.52 11.66 -28.20
N VAL A 551 5.73 12.69 -27.91
CA VAL A 551 4.33 12.49 -27.56
C VAL A 551 3.63 11.96 -28.81
N VAL A 552 3.47 10.65 -28.87
CA VAL A 552 2.57 10.04 -29.87
C VAL A 552 1.17 10.43 -29.42
N ALA A 553 0.56 11.38 -30.13
CA ALA A 553 -0.85 11.67 -29.93
C ALA A 553 -1.63 10.38 -30.18
N ALA A 554 -2.28 9.87 -29.12
CA ALA A 554 -3.11 8.68 -29.17
C ALA A 554 -4.40 8.95 -29.96
#